data_ced5b01a8c63d6466aae6d423933034b
#
_entry.id   ced5b01a8c63d6466aae6d423933034b
#
_cell.length_a   1.000
_cell.length_b   1.000
_cell.length_c   1.000
_cell.angle_alpha   90.00
_cell.angle_beta   90.00
_cell.angle_gamma   90.00
#
_symmetry.space_group_name_H-M   'P 1'
#
loop_
_entity.id
_entity.type
_entity.pdbx_description
1 polymer ?
#
loop_
_entity_poly.entity_id
_entity_poly.type
_entity_poly.pdbx_seq_one_letter_code
_entity_poly.pdbx_strand_id
1 'polypeptide(L)'
;RDPEMSRGLGDVYKRQEPTGALDSTTSVQVMDLLKDVARDRLVIMVTHNPELAYQYATRIVNLADGKITDDSDPFDAAKAARREAKPTRKTSMSFVTALGLSARNLMTKKGRTAMTAFAGSIGIIGIAAILALSNGVNGYIKKVEEDTLSSYPLTISKQDYDLSSMMGGQGATDDDMSKNEGSSDDSAGGKAKGTDKIPVVTAVKDMFASVKSNDMTSFKAWLDAGGDGIDKEVNAIQYGYGVSPVVYRAGKGDEKPVRLVPNAMTEAMSGGASSAATVSMESMGTSVFNEMIDDQSLLDSQYDVVAGHWPTSANEAVMVLSSRGTVGDYTLYSIGALDINELNDLVNSAMTADGGVETPEIGTEFTYDDALSTTFKVLSPADAYRKNEETGIWTDMPDDADFMTAKVADGIDVRIVGVVRPNETANASALTPGIAYTHALTRQLMERAANSQIVQEQLAHPEMDVFTGKTFDELQGEAKQGV
;
A
#
# COMPACT_ATOMS: atom_id res chain seq x y z
N ARG A 1 39.59 4.94 -56.08
CA ARG A 1 38.94 6.26 -56.10
C ARG A 1 39.31 6.92 -54.80
N ASP A 2 40.17 7.89 -54.85
CA ASP A 2 40.56 8.65 -53.70
C ASP A 2 39.63 9.86 -53.56
N PRO A 3 38.69 9.88 -52.58
CA PRO A 3 37.77 10.99 -52.43
C PRO A 3 38.42 12.23 -51.82
N GLU A 4 39.66 12.15 -51.34
CA GLU A 4 40.33 13.25 -50.68
C GLU A 4 40.96 14.29 -51.57
N MET A 5 41.27 13.96 -52.82
CA MET A 5 41.85 14.93 -53.76
C MET A 5 40.88 15.87 -54.42
N SER A 6 39.57 15.71 -54.24
CA SER A 6 38.54 16.55 -54.80
C SER A 6 38.08 17.71 -53.87
N ARG A 7 38.57 17.80 -52.66
CA ARG A 7 38.04 18.75 -51.63
C ARG A 7 38.56 20.19 -51.72
N GLY A 8 39.20 20.60 -52.79
CA GLY A 8 39.71 21.95 -52.87
C GLY A 8 39.39 22.73 -54.13
N LEU A 9 38.87 22.09 -55.15
CA LEU A 9 38.79 22.67 -56.49
C LEU A 9 37.37 23.06 -56.96
N GLY A 10 36.39 23.05 -56.09
CA GLY A 10 35.00 23.43 -56.44
C GLY A 10 34.43 22.55 -57.55
N ASP A 11 33.90 23.19 -58.59
CA ASP A 11 33.27 22.52 -59.74
C ASP A 11 34.28 22.12 -60.82
N VAL A 12 35.46 21.59 -60.42
CA VAL A 12 36.48 21.14 -61.36
C VAL A 12 36.48 19.61 -61.52
N TYR A 13 36.36 19.17 -62.76
CA TYR A 13 36.47 17.74 -63.11
C TYR A 13 37.87 17.40 -63.52
N LYS A 14 38.53 16.50 -62.75
CA LYS A 14 39.85 15.96 -63.09
C LYS A 14 39.71 14.54 -63.63
N ARG A 15 40.13 14.31 -64.88
CA ARG A 15 40.11 13.01 -65.53
C ARG A 15 41.53 12.63 -65.96
N GLN A 16 41.96 11.44 -65.60
CA GLN A 16 43.20 10.81 -66.11
C GLN A 16 42.80 9.79 -67.18
N GLU A 17 43.32 9.94 -68.35
CA GLU A 17 43.15 9.05 -69.51
C GLU A 17 41.72 8.58 -69.75
N PRO A 18 40.80 9.47 -70.01
CA PRO A 18 39.36 9.10 -70.16
C PRO A 18 39.11 8.22 -71.40
N THR A 19 40.06 8.11 -72.30
CA THR A 19 39.94 7.39 -73.57
C THR A 19 40.94 6.22 -73.71
N GLY A 20 41.82 5.99 -72.76
CA GLY A 20 42.94 5.06 -72.85
C GLY A 20 42.59 3.55 -73.01
N ALA A 21 41.32 3.20 -72.78
CA ALA A 21 40.84 1.81 -72.90
C ALA A 21 39.59 1.72 -73.84
N LEU A 22 39.32 2.74 -74.59
CA LEU A 22 38.14 2.81 -75.42
C LEU A 22 38.49 2.77 -76.95
N ASP A 23 37.57 2.23 -77.72
CA ASP A 23 37.65 2.34 -79.19
C ASP A 23 37.55 3.77 -79.65
N SER A 24 37.99 4.05 -80.86
CA SER A 24 38.01 5.43 -81.41
C SER A 24 36.67 6.10 -81.42
N THR A 25 35.60 5.36 -81.71
CA THR A 25 34.21 5.92 -81.82
C THR A 25 33.69 6.31 -80.43
N THR A 26 33.92 5.47 -79.44
CA THR A 26 33.51 5.73 -78.03
C THR A 26 34.38 6.82 -77.38
N SER A 27 35.65 6.93 -77.81
CA SER A 27 36.54 8.00 -77.36
C SER A 27 36.03 9.37 -77.74
N VAL A 28 35.56 9.52 -79.01
CA VAL A 28 34.96 10.75 -79.54
C VAL A 28 33.68 11.10 -78.74
N GLN A 29 32.79 10.15 -78.51
CA GLN A 29 31.58 10.37 -77.75
C GLN A 29 31.86 10.85 -76.29
N VAL A 30 32.87 10.28 -75.64
CA VAL A 30 33.32 10.71 -74.27
C VAL A 30 33.89 12.12 -74.35
N MET A 31 34.65 12.45 -75.38
CA MET A 31 35.23 13.78 -75.55
C MET A 31 34.12 14.85 -75.88
N ASP A 32 33.11 14.52 -76.64
CA ASP A 32 31.96 15.40 -76.88
C ASP A 32 31.18 15.66 -75.50
N LEU A 33 30.99 14.62 -74.72
CA LEU A 33 30.38 14.76 -73.38
C LEU A 33 31.20 15.66 -72.47
N LEU A 34 32.54 15.50 -72.50
CA LEU A 34 33.45 16.33 -71.73
C LEU A 34 33.43 17.77 -72.14
N LYS A 35 33.32 18.03 -73.49
CA LYS A 35 33.20 19.35 -74.11
C LYS A 35 31.90 20.04 -73.67
N ASP A 36 30.80 19.30 -73.56
CA ASP A 36 29.51 19.86 -73.09
C ASP A 36 29.61 20.21 -71.58
N VAL A 37 30.23 19.36 -70.76
CA VAL A 37 30.49 19.67 -69.35
C VAL A 37 31.41 20.87 -69.19
N ALA A 38 32.39 21.03 -70.09
CA ALA A 38 33.34 22.16 -70.09
C ALA A 38 32.71 23.52 -70.39
N ARG A 39 31.43 23.61 -70.88
CA ARG A 39 30.75 24.88 -71.08
C ARG A 39 30.55 25.65 -69.75
N ASP A 40 30.24 24.93 -68.67
CA ASP A 40 29.89 25.55 -67.38
C ASP A 40 30.95 25.29 -66.33
N ARG A 41 31.94 24.39 -66.58
CA ARG A 41 32.88 23.89 -65.57
C ARG A 41 34.29 23.76 -66.14
N LEU A 42 35.26 23.97 -65.27
CA LEU A 42 36.63 23.67 -65.67
C LEU A 42 36.84 22.18 -65.70
N VAL A 43 37.23 21.67 -66.90
CA VAL A 43 37.63 20.27 -67.11
C VAL A 43 39.14 20.23 -67.33
N ILE A 44 39.86 19.52 -66.48
CA ILE A 44 41.30 19.26 -66.63
C ILE A 44 41.44 17.79 -67.02
N MET A 45 42.03 17.54 -68.11
CA MET A 45 42.28 16.22 -68.67
C MET A 45 43.79 15.95 -68.83
N VAL A 46 44.22 14.78 -68.46
CA VAL A 46 45.55 14.29 -68.71
C VAL A 46 45.41 13.20 -69.76
N THR A 47 46.14 13.33 -70.91
CA THR A 47 46.09 12.35 -72.00
C THR A 47 47.44 12.25 -72.67
N HIS A 48 47.79 11.09 -73.20
CA HIS A 48 48.94 10.84 -74.02
C HIS A 48 48.59 10.84 -75.55
N ASN A 49 47.28 11.09 -75.87
CA ASN A 49 46.81 11.20 -77.23
C ASN A 49 46.78 12.68 -77.68
N PRO A 50 47.74 13.15 -78.50
CA PRO A 50 47.86 14.53 -78.87
C PRO A 50 46.74 14.94 -79.82
N GLU A 51 46.23 14.05 -80.71
CA GLU A 51 45.19 14.40 -81.68
C GLU A 51 43.88 14.82 -81.00
N LEU A 52 43.45 14.05 -79.98
CA LEU A 52 42.26 14.40 -79.19
C LEU A 52 42.47 15.64 -78.31
N ALA A 53 43.69 15.86 -77.86
CA ALA A 53 43.99 17.04 -77.06
C ALA A 53 43.89 18.30 -77.89
N TYR A 54 44.46 18.31 -79.18
CA TYR A 54 44.41 19.44 -80.05
C TYR A 54 43.00 19.71 -80.55
N GLN A 55 42.15 18.72 -80.72
CA GLN A 55 40.78 18.88 -81.26
C GLN A 55 39.80 19.41 -80.19
N TYR A 56 39.98 19.07 -78.93
CA TYR A 56 38.97 19.35 -77.85
C TYR A 56 39.42 20.34 -76.80
N ALA A 57 40.74 20.52 -76.55
CA ALA A 57 41.23 21.36 -75.48
C ALA A 57 41.30 22.83 -75.89
N THR A 58 40.95 23.72 -74.98
CA THR A 58 41.10 25.17 -75.14
C THR A 58 42.51 25.65 -74.70
N ARG A 59 43.19 24.91 -73.85
CA ARG A 59 44.57 25.13 -73.41
C ARG A 59 45.26 23.80 -73.31
N ILE A 60 46.48 23.71 -73.84
CA ILE A 60 47.30 22.53 -73.76
C ILE A 60 48.61 22.87 -73.09
N VAL A 61 48.94 22.07 -72.10
CA VAL A 61 50.19 22.18 -71.35
C VAL A 61 50.97 20.88 -71.57
N ASN A 62 52.09 20.95 -72.25
CA ASN A 62 52.96 19.81 -72.50
C ASN A 62 53.91 19.59 -71.28
N LEU A 63 53.92 18.39 -70.82
CA LEU A 63 54.82 17.97 -69.72
C LEU A 63 55.78 16.89 -70.15
N ALA A 64 57.06 17.07 -69.91
CA ALA A 64 58.08 16.04 -70.08
C ALA A 64 59.01 16.06 -68.88
N ASP A 65 59.29 14.87 -68.33
CA ASP A 65 60.17 14.70 -67.17
C ASP A 65 59.78 15.59 -65.96
N GLY A 66 58.47 15.78 -65.74
CA GLY A 66 57.97 16.57 -64.62
C GLY A 66 58.13 18.09 -64.79
N LYS A 67 58.52 18.57 -66.00
CA LYS A 67 58.65 19.98 -66.34
C LYS A 67 57.69 20.34 -67.45
N ILE A 68 57.14 21.56 -67.37
CA ILE A 68 56.36 22.14 -68.47
C ILE A 68 57.32 22.49 -69.57
N THR A 69 57.14 21.89 -70.75
CA THR A 69 57.94 22.13 -71.94
C THR A 69 57.31 23.13 -72.84
N ASP A 70 55.97 23.18 -72.90
CA ASP A 70 55.21 24.10 -73.75
C ASP A 70 53.84 24.34 -73.10
N ASP A 71 53.28 25.51 -73.26
CA ASP A 71 51.96 25.97 -72.82
C ASP A 71 51.30 26.88 -73.81
N SER A 72 50.16 26.43 -74.40
CA SER A 72 49.46 27.17 -75.45
C SER A 72 48.89 28.52 -75.04
N ASP A 73 48.65 28.69 -73.67
CA ASP A 73 48.15 29.97 -73.10
C ASP A 73 48.81 30.17 -71.75
N PRO A 74 50.09 30.62 -71.69
CA PRO A 74 50.85 30.74 -70.44
C PRO A 74 50.22 31.77 -69.53
N PHE A 75 50.28 31.51 -68.24
CA PHE A 75 49.71 32.32 -67.20
C PHE A 75 50.38 33.72 -67.17
N ASP A 76 49.62 34.76 -67.40
CA ASP A 76 50.02 36.15 -67.28
C ASP A 76 49.58 36.73 -65.98
N ALA A 77 50.53 36.93 -65.06
CA ALA A 77 50.28 37.44 -63.67
C ALA A 77 49.63 38.88 -63.69
N ALA A 78 49.93 39.66 -64.74
CA ALA A 78 49.41 41.02 -64.86
C ALA A 78 47.90 41.03 -65.22
N LYS A 79 47.41 40.06 -66.02
CA LYS A 79 46.01 39.87 -66.31
C LYS A 79 45.21 39.22 -65.10
N ALA A 80 45.88 38.40 -64.28
CA ALA A 80 45.29 37.77 -63.15
C ALA A 80 45.00 38.75 -62.03
N ALA A 81 45.84 39.76 -61.79
CA ALA A 81 45.65 40.76 -60.74
C ALA A 81 44.43 41.69 -60.93
N ARG A 82 43.79 41.67 -62.13
CA ARG A 82 42.56 42.46 -62.39
C ARG A 82 41.25 41.75 -62.12
N ARG A 83 41.30 40.46 -61.81
CA ARG A 83 40.08 39.71 -61.43
C ARG A 83 39.99 39.67 -59.91
N GLU A 84 39.05 40.45 -59.31
CA GLU A 84 38.70 40.32 -57.89
C GLU A 84 38.33 38.91 -57.61
N ALA A 85 39.08 38.27 -56.67
CA ALA A 85 38.77 36.97 -56.17
C ALA A 85 37.42 37.01 -55.44
N LYS A 86 36.36 36.48 -56.03
CA LYS A 86 35.09 36.26 -55.31
C LYS A 86 35.39 35.41 -54.07
N PRO A 87 34.93 35.81 -52.84
CA PRO A 87 35.18 35.03 -51.65
C PRO A 87 34.62 33.60 -51.83
N THR A 88 35.53 32.64 -51.65
CA THR A 88 35.15 31.23 -51.72
C THR A 88 34.15 30.94 -50.62
N ARG A 89 32.93 30.62 -50.98
CA ARG A 89 31.86 30.24 -50.06
C ARG A 89 32.33 29.00 -49.29
N LYS A 90 32.52 29.11 -47.98
CA LYS A 90 32.82 27.93 -47.16
C LYS A 90 31.64 26.99 -47.28
N THR A 91 31.83 25.89 -47.94
CA THR A 91 30.83 24.83 -48.05
C THR A 91 30.78 24.07 -46.72
N SER A 92 29.86 24.43 -45.85
CA SER A 92 29.55 23.65 -44.66
C SER A 92 28.32 22.77 -44.96
N MET A 93 28.43 21.50 -44.68
CA MET A 93 27.33 20.58 -44.81
C MET A 93 26.34 20.82 -43.68
N SER A 94 25.06 21.00 -43.99
CA SER A 94 24.01 21.07 -42.96
C SER A 94 23.99 19.80 -42.16
N PHE A 95 23.76 19.93 -40.84
CA PHE A 95 23.65 18.79 -39.92
C PHE A 95 22.61 17.75 -40.37
N VAL A 96 21.48 18.24 -40.88
CA VAL A 96 20.42 17.38 -41.45
C VAL A 96 20.91 16.58 -42.64
N THR A 97 21.68 17.23 -43.56
CA THR A 97 22.27 16.57 -44.73
C THR A 97 23.31 15.53 -44.32
N ALA A 98 24.13 15.85 -43.32
CA ALA A 98 25.12 14.90 -42.75
C ALA A 98 24.44 13.69 -42.12
N LEU A 99 23.34 13.92 -41.34
CA LEU A 99 22.54 12.87 -40.75
C LEU A 99 21.89 11.99 -41.82
N GLY A 100 21.29 12.60 -42.84
CA GLY A 100 20.66 11.89 -43.96
C GLY A 100 21.65 11.01 -44.74
N LEU A 101 22.86 11.52 -45.02
CA LEU A 101 23.92 10.76 -45.68
C LEU A 101 24.40 9.59 -44.79
N SER A 102 24.56 9.82 -43.48
CA SER A 102 24.94 8.78 -42.53
C SER A 102 23.85 7.69 -42.48
N ALA A 103 22.60 8.06 -42.35
CA ALA A 103 21.47 7.13 -42.36
C ALA A 103 21.42 6.32 -43.69
N ARG A 104 21.62 6.96 -44.81
CA ARG A 104 21.66 6.29 -46.12
C ARG A 104 22.83 5.31 -46.23
N ASN A 105 24.00 5.64 -45.68
CA ASN A 105 25.13 4.74 -45.60
C ASN A 105 24.87 3.52 -44.72
N LEU A 106 24.20 3.70 -43.57
CA LEU A 106 23.77 2.61 -42.71
C LEU A 106 22.77 1.69 -43.43
N MET A 107 21.88 2.26 -44.23
CA MET A 107 20.86 1.53 -45.01
C MET A 107 21.44 0.73 -46.17
N THR A 108 22.65 1.04 -46.67
CA THR A 108 23.28 0.27 -47.74
C THR A 108 23.73 -1.11 -47.30
N LYS A 109 24.03 -1.31 -46.01
CA LYS A 109 24.45 -2.60 -45.42
C LYS A 109 23.49 -3.06 -44.33
N LYS A 110 22.19 -3.16 -44.69
CA LYS A 110 21.08 -3.42 -43.77
C LYS A 110 21.33 -4.59 -42.77
N GLY A 111 21.82 -5.73 -43.27
CA GLY A 111 22.06 -6.90 -42.43
C GLY A 111 23.13 -6.67 -41.34
N ARG A 112 24.25 -6.03 -41.71
CA ARG A 112 25.33 -5.75 -40.74
C ARG A 112 24.86 -4.71 -39.71
N THR A 113 24.19 -3.66 -40.15
CA THR A 113 23.66 -2.60 -39.27
C THR A 113 22.62 -3.17 -38.31
N ALA A 114 21.70 -4.01 -38.80
CA ALA A 114 20.71 -4.68 -37.93
C ALA A 114 21.35 -5.59 -36.90
N MET A 115 22.34 -6.40 -37.30
CA MET A 115 23.06 -7.28 -36.37
C MET A 115 23.80 -6.49 -35.28
N THR A 116 24.48 -5.40 -35.67
CA THR A 116 25.19 -4.56 -34.68
C THR A 116 24.23 -3.83 -33.75
N ALA A 117 23.12 -3.32 -34.28
CA ALA A 117 22.08 -2.67 -33.48
C ALA A 117 21.42 -3.68 -32.52
N PHE A 118 21.11 -4.89 -33.01
CA PHE A 118 20.53 -5.96 -32.18
C PHE A 118 21.51 -6.38 -31.07
N ALA A 119 22.78 -6.61 -31.39
CA ALA A 119 23.79 -6.95 -30.37
C ALA A 119 23.95 -5.85 -29.31
N GLY A 120 23.93 -4.57 -29.71
CA GLY A 120 23.98 -3.44 -28.77
C GLY A 120 22.69 -3.27 -27.96
N SER A 121 21.53 -3.55 -28.53
CA SER A 121 20.26 -3.41 -27.85
C SER A 121 20.03 -4.48 -26.77
N ILE A 122 20.59 -5.68 -26.91
CA ILE A 122 20.44 -6.75 -25.91
C ILE A 122 20.90 -6.29 -24.52
N GLY A 123 22.06 -5.61 -24.44
CA GLY A 123 22.56 -5.08 -23.17
C GLY A 123 21.62 -4.02 -22.55
N ILE A 124 21.12 -3.11 -23.39
CA ILE A 124 20.20 -2.06 -22.93
C ILE A 124 18.84 -2.65 -22.49
N ILE A 125 18.31 -3.58 -23.28
CA ILE A 125 17.06 -4.28 -22.93
C ILE A 125 17.24 -5.08 -21.63
N GLY A 126 18.36 -5.77 -21.46
CA GLY A 126 18.67 -6.50 -20.22
C GLY A 126 18.71 -5.59 -18.99
N ILE A 127 19.41 -4.46 -19.07
CA ILE A 127 19.45 -3.49 -17.96
C ILE A 127 18.06 -2.90 -17.72
N ALA A 128 17.34 -2.51 -18.76
CA ALA A 128 16.01 -1.95 -18.63
C ALA A 128 15.02 -2.96 -18.00
N ALA A 129 15.10 -4.24 -18.39
CA ALA A 129 14.27 -5.30 -17.83
C ALA A 129 14.58 -5.53 -16.34
N ILE A 130 15.87 -5.55 -15.95
CA ILE A 130 16.28 -5.69 -14.55
C ILE A 130 15.80 -4.50 -13.71
N LEU A 131 15.94 -3.27 -14.22
CA LEU A 131 15.47 -2.07 -13.52
C LEU A 131 13.94 -2.05 -13.40
N ALA A 132 13.23 -2.42 -14.46
CA ALA A 132 11.77 -2.50 -14.43
C ALA A 132 11.29 -3.57 -13.43
N LEU A 133 11.92 -4.76 -13.44
CA LEU A 133 11.61 -5.81 -12.49
C LEU A 133 11.93 -5.39 -11.05
N SER A 134 13.10 -4.78 -10.82
CA SER A 134 13.49 -4.29 -9.49
C SER A 134 12.50 -3.25 -8.96
N ASN A 135 12.11 -2.26 -9.79
CA ASN A 135 11.13 -1.26 -9.39
C ASN A 135 9.74 -1.89 -9.15
N GLY A 136 9.34 -2.84 -9.98
CA GLY A 136 8.08 -3.57 -9.80
C GLY A 136 8.05 -4.39 -8.52
N VAL A 137 9.12 -5.13 -8.23
CA VAL A 137 9.25 -5.92 -7.00
C VAL A 137 9.28 -5.02 -5.77
N ASN A 138 10.07 -3.93 -5.79
CA ASN A 138 10.11 -2.99 -4.67
C ASN A 138 8.74 -2.33 -4.43
N GLY A 139 8.04 -1.94 -5.49
CA GLY A 139 6.69 -1.42 -5.37
C GLY A 139 5.69 -2.43 -4.81
N TYR A 140 5.80 -3.70 -5.22
CA TYR A 140 4.98 -4.78 -4.69
C TYR A 140 5.28 -5.06 -3.21
N ILE A 141 6.57 -5.16 -2.83
CA ILE A 141 6.98 -5.37 -1.43
C ILE A 141 6.45 -4.23 -0.55
N LYS A 142 6.65 -2.97 -0.97
CA LYS A 142 6.15 -1.81 -0.21
C LYS A 142 4.63 -1.86 -0.03
N LYS A 143 3.88 -2.22 -1.08
CA LYS A 143 2.43 -2.38 -0.99
C LYS A 143 2.04 -3.51 -0.02
N VAL A 144 2.71 -4.67 -0.07
CA VAL A 144 2.46 -5.79 0.86
C VAL A 144 2.79 -5.40 2.31
N GLU A 145 3.88 -4.66 2.53
CA GLU A 145 4.22 -4.14 3.86
C GLU A 145 3.16 -3.16 4.37
N GLU A 146 2.73 -2.19 3.58
CA GLU A 146 1.68 -1.23 3.94
C GLU A 146 0.36 -1.94 4.26
N ASP A 147 -0.06 -2.87 3.41
CA ASP A 147 -1.29 -3.64 3.61
C ASP A 147 -1.20 -4.52 4.86
N THR A 148 -0.05 -5.17 5.11
CA THR A 148 0.16 -6.02 6.29
C THR A 148 0.16 -5.19 7.57
N LEU A 149 0.86 -4.06 7.59
CA LEU A 149 0.91 -3.18 8.77
C LEU A 149 -0.45 -2.57 9.10
N SER A 150 -1.31 -2.33 8.11
CA SER A 150 -2.68 -1.85 8.37
C SER A 150 -3.59 -2.93 8.96
N SER A 151 -3.30 -4.22 8.74
CA SER A 151 -4.04 -5.34 9.37
C SER A 151 -3.54 -5.71 10.76
N TYR A 152 -2.27 -5.45 11.04
CA TYR A 152 -1.65 -5.69 12.34
C TYR A 152 -1.09 -4.38 12.89
N PRO A 153 -1.96 -3.46 13.36
CA PRO A 153 -1.53 -2.18 13.86
C PRO A 153 -0.67 -2.35 15.10
N LEU A 154 0.32 -1.47 15.28
CA LEU A 154 1.04 -1.37 16.53
C LEU A 154 0.09 -0.84 17.61
N THR A 155 -0.24 -1.68 18.57
CA THR A 155 -1.12 -1.31 19.68
C THR A 155 -0.30 -1.00 20.93
N ILE A 156 -0.50 0.19 21.49
CA ILE A 156 0.07 0.60 22.76
C ILE A 156 -1.07 0.71 23.76
N SER A 157 -1.07 -0.12 24.80
CA SER A 157 -2.13 -0.13 25.81
C SER A 157 -1.67 0.49 27.13
N LYS A 158 -2.64 0.92 27.95
CA LYS A 158 -2.37 1.48 29.28
C LYS A 158 -1.69 0.47 30.19
N GLN A 159 -2.07 -0.80 30.09
CA GLN A 159 -1.44 -1.91 30.81
C GLN A 159 -0.85 -2.86 29.77
N ASP A 160 0.40 -3.20 29.96
CA ASP A 160 1.10 -4.14 29.09
C ASP A 160 1.42 -5.41 29.90
N TYR A 161 1.04 -6.55 29.34
CA TYR A 161 1.31 -7.87 29.90
C TYR A 161 2.38 -8.53 29.05
N ASP A 162 3.51 -8.85 29.63
CA ASP A 162 4.54 -9.62 28.94
C ASP A 162 4.11 -11.08 28.77
N LEU A 163 3.41 -11.34 27.67
CA LEU A 163 2.96 -12.68 27.31
C LEU A 163 4.09 -13.58 26.82
N SER A 164 5.26 -13.00 26.51
CA SER A 164 6.43 -13.73 26.03
C SER A 164 7.00 -14.64 27.13
N SER A 165 6.91 -14.21 28.40
CA SER A 165 7.30 -15.01 29.55
C SER A 165 6.42 -16.26 29.74
N MET A 166 5.15 -16.19 29.33
CA MET A 166 4.21 -17.32 29.39
C MET A 166 4.41 -18.32 28.23
N MET A 167 4.71 -17.83 27.03
CA MET A 167 4.98 -18.69 25.86
C MET A 167 6.38 -19.30 25.90
N GLY A 168 7.37 -18.61 26.46
CA GLY A 168 8.74 -19.09 26.60
C GLY A 168 8.89 -20.27 27.59
N GLY A 169 7.96 -20.44 28.51
CA GLY A 169 7.99 -21.55 29.48
C GLY A 169 7.56 -22.92 28.95
N GLN A 170 6.86 -22.98 27.80
CA GLN A 170 6.32 -24.25 27.26
C GLN A 170 6.92 -24.73 25.95
N GLY A 171 7.75 -23.94 25.26
CA GLY A 171 8.19 -24.27 23.90
C GLY A 171 9.65 -23.99 23.55
N ALA A 172 10.47 -23.56 24.49
CA ALA A 172 11.88 -23.33 24.21
C ALA A 172 12.60 -24.68 24.04
N THR A 173 12.90 -25.04 22.80
CA THR A 173 13.85 -26.09 22.47
C THR A 173 15.25 -25.61 22.83
N ASP A 174 16.13 -26.55 23.22
CA ASP A 174 17.50 -26.35 23.72
C ASP A 174 18.42 -25.43 22.85
N ASP A 175 17.98 -24.99 21.66
CA ASP A 175 18.77 -24.19 20.72
C ASP A 175 18.54 -22.67 20.81
N ASP A 176 17.45 -22.18 21.42
CA ASP A 176 17.13 -20.74 21.48
C ASP A 176 17.68 -20.02 22.73
N MET A 177 18.16 -20.75 23.73
CA MET A 177 18.70 -20.17 24.98
C MET A 177 20.13 -19.61 24.87
N SER A 178 20.75 -19.65 23.69
CA SER A 178 22.17 -19.27 23.50
C SER A 178 22.41 -17.81 23.09
N LYS A 179 21.38 -16.96 22.96
CA LYS A 179 21.53 -15.62 22.36
C LYS A 179 21.05 -14.41 23.16
N ASN A 180 20.88 -14.52 24.45
CA ASN A 180 20.58 -13.34 25.29
C ASN A 180 21.65 -13.14 26.39
N GLU A 181 22.80 -12.63 25.96
CA GLU A 181 23.81 -12.09 26.86
C GLU A 181 23.40 -10.68 27.29
N GLY A 182 22.83 -10.55 28.50
CA GLY A 182 22.67 -9.21 29.04
C GLY A 182 21.64 -9.04 30.16
N SER A 183 21.51 -9.99 31.07
CA SER A 183 20.88 -9.68 32.38
C SER A 183 21.36 -10.70 33.39
N SER A 184 22.24 -10.24 34.27
CA SER A 184 22.70 -10.98 35.43
C SER A 184 21.59 -11.02 36.46
N ASP A 185 20.85 -12.12 36.54
CA ASP A 185 20.50 -12.69 37.86
C ASP A 185 20.08 -14.16 37.72
N ASP A 186 20.50 -14.98 38.70
CA ASP A 186 20.48 -16.42 38.81
C ASP A 186 19.08 -17.05 38.69
N SER A 187 18.55 -17.26 37.46
CA SER A 187 17.35 -18.07 37.24
C SER A 187 17.38 -18.80 35.88
N ALA A 188 18.53 -19.23 35.42
CA ALA A 188 18.64 -20.05 34.24
C ALA A 188 18.20 -21.49 34.52
N GLY A 189 17.22 -21.97 33.75
CA GLY A 189 16.77 -23.37 33.72
C GLY A 189 17.85 -24.36 33.33
N GLY A 190 18.77 -24.64 34.27
CA GLY A 190 19.64 -25.77 34.18
C GLY A 190 18.86 -27.05 34.52
N LYS A 191 19.00 -28.11 33.71
CA LYS A 191 18.50 -29.45 34.06
C LYS A 191 18.87 -29.75 35.50
N ALA A 192 17.88 -29.88 36.37
CA ALA A 192 18.09 -30.20 37.76
C ALA A 192 18.82 -31.54 37.87
N LYS A 193 20.12 -31.51 38.11
CA LYS A 193 20.91 -32.70 38.40
C LYS A 193 20.90 -32.90 39.90
N GLY A 194 20.15 -33.88 40.38
CA GLY A 194 20.37 -34.55 41.67
C GLY A 194 20.00 -33.75 42.92
N THR A 195 18.92 -32.98 42.90
CA THR A 195 18.33 -32.42 44.11
C THR A 195 16.94 -33.01 44.32
N ASP A 196 16.58 -33.37 45.56
CA ASP A 196 15.25 -33.87 45.95
C ASP A 196 14.15 -32.78 45.85
N LYS A 197 14.41 -31.68 45.14
CA LYS A 197 13.50 -30.55 44.96
C LYS A 197 13.14 -30.35 43.49
N ILE A 198 11.86 -30.20 43.24
CA ILE A 198 11.34 -29.85 41.92
C ILE A 198 11.40 -28.33 41.79
N PRO A 199 12.16 -27.77 40.82
CA PRO A 199 12.18 -26.32 40.61
C PRO A 199 10.80 -25.87 40.12
N VAL A 200 10.28 -24.78 40.71
CA VAL A 200 9.00 -24.19 40.38
C VAL A 200 9.26 -23.02 39.39
N VAL A 201 8.67 -23.09 38.19
CA VAL A 201 8.66 -21.96 37.25
C VAL A 201 7.60 -20.98 37.74
N THR A 202 7.99 -19.73 38.03
CA THR A 202 7.13 -18.68 38.58
C THR A 202 6.46 -17.84 37.49
N ALA A 203 6.12 -18.44 36.33
CA ALA A 203 5.59 -17.73 35.18
C ALA A 203 4.40 -16.81 35.50
N VAL A 204 3.46 -17.26 36.35
CA VAL A 204 2.31 -16.46 36.77
C VAL A 204 2.74 -15.28 37.65
N LYS A 205 3.66 -15.49 38.57
CA LYS A 205 4.20 -14.42 39.45
C LYS A 205 4.95 -13.39 38.60
N ASP A 206 5.76 -13.84 37.66
CA ASP A 206 6.58 -12.99 36.79
C ASP A 206 5.71 -12.20 35.82
N MET A 207 4.62 -12.80 35.28
CA MET A 207 3.63 -12.12 34.48
C MET A 207 2.98 -10.94 35.21
N PHE A 208 2.52 -11.17 36.46
CA PHE A 208 1.92 -10.10 37.28
C PHE A 208 2.94 -9.10 37.83
N ALA A 209 4.20 -9.50 38.02
CA ALA A 209 5.26 -8.59 38.44
C ALA A 209 5.75 -7.68 37.30
N SER A 210 5.54 -8.08 36.05
CA SER A 210 5.95 -7.33 34.88
C SER A 210 4.87 -6.34 34.36
N VAL A 211 3.68 -6.30 35.00
CA VAL A 211 2.61 -5.35 34.61
C VAL A 211 3.12 -3.93 34.80
N LYS A 212 3.38 -3.26 33.68
CA LYS A 212 3.75 -1.84 33.66
C LYS A 212 2.54 -1.02 33.24
N SER A 213 2.37 0.15 33.82
CA SER A 213 1.36 1.11 33.42
C SER A 213 2.01 2.20 32.57
N ASN A 214 1.54 2.37 31.36
CA ASN A 214 1.97 3.44 30.46
C ASN A 214 1.21 4.74 30.77
N ASP A 215 1.89 5.88 30.76
CA ASP A 215 1.26 7.19 30.85
C ASP A 215 0.66 7.58 29.48
N MET A 216 -0.55 7.05 29.23
CA MET A 216 -1.26 7.31 27.98
C MET A 216 -1.68 8.78 27.84
N THR A 217 -1.81 9.52 28.93
CA THR A 217 -2.19 10.94 28.90
C THR A 217 -1.06 11.79 28.31
N SER A 218 0.15 11.64 28.83
CA SER A 218 1.33 12.33 28.29
C SER A 218 1.68 11.85 26.88
N PHE A 219 1.51 10.57 26.60
CA PHE A 219 1.76 10.00 25.28
C PHE A 219 0.79 10.56 24.24
N LYS A 220 -0.52 10.61 24.55
CA LYS A 220 -1.52 11.23 23.67
C LYS A 220 -1.21 12.70 23.42
N ALA A 221 -0.88 13.46 24.47
CA ALA A 221 -0.54 14.88 24.31
C ALA A 221 0.70 15.09 23.43
N TRP A 222 1.69 14.19 23.48
CA TRP A 222 2.85 14.21 22.62
C TRP A 222 2.47 13.89 21.14
N LEU A 223 1.63 12.89 20.92
CA LEU A 223 1.12 12.55 19.57
C LEU A 223 0.31 13.71 18.97
N ASP A 224 -0.61 14.31 19.77
CA ASP A 224 -1.43 15.45 19.33
C ASP A 224 -0.58 16.71 19.02
N ALA A 225 0.63 16.81 19.60
CA ALA A 225 1.61 17.86 19.29
C ALA A 225 2.46 17.55 18.03
N GLY A 226 2.18 16.45 17.34
CA GLY A 226 2.86 16.05 16.10
C GLY A 226 3.87 14.93 16.26
N GLY A 227 4.09 14.39 17.49
CA GLY A 227 4.87 13.17 17.73
C GLY A 227 6.26 13.14 17.09
N ASP A 228 6.96 14.30 17.04
CA ASP A 228 8.24 14.46 16.33
C ASP A 228 8.19 14.06 14.83
N GLY A 229 7.00 14.14 14.23
CA GLY A 229 6.78 13.85 12.81
C GLY A 229 6.34 12.41 12.52
N ILE A 230 5.92 11.65 13.53
CA ILE A 230 5.42 10.27 13.38
C ILE A 230 4.19 10.20 12.45
N ASP A 231 3.42 11.29 12.36
CA ASP A 231 2.29 11.45 11.44
C ASP A 231 2.66 11.26 9.96
N LYS A 232 3.95 11.39 9.61
CA LYS A 232 4.46 11.15 8.25
C LYS A 232 4.91 9.71 8.00
N GLU A 233 5.10 8.96 9.08
CA GLU A 233 5.63 7.59 9.05
C GLU A 233 4.53 6.54 9.27
N VAL A 234 3.31 6.97 9.63
CA VAL A 234 2.15 6.09 9.87
C VAL A 234 0.99 6.47 8.96
N ASN A 235 0.18 5.47 8.57
CA ASN A 235 -0.99 5.70 7.73
C ASN A 235 -2.14 6.32 8.52
N ALA A 236 -2.36 5.89 9.76
CA ALA A 236 -3.40 6.40 10.66
C ALA A 236 -3.01 6.22 12.13
N ILE A 237 -3.53 7.09 12.99
CA ILE A 237 -3.44 6.97 14.45
C ILE A 237 -4.87 6.90 14.99
N GLN A 238 -5.18 5.80 15.68
CA GLN A 238 -6.49 5.61 16.29
C GLN A 238 -6.38 5.54 17.81
N TYR A 239 -7.21 6.30 18.52
CA TYR A 239 -7.27 6.27 19.98
C TYR A 239 -8.44 5.40 20.43
N GLY A 240 -8.12 4.30 21.11
CA GLY A 240 -9.13 3.45 21.73
C GLY A 240 -9.40 3.89 23.17
N TYR A 241 -10.65 4.18 23.48
CA TYR A 241 -11.07 4.64 24.82
C TYR A 241 -11.68 3.54 25.68
N GLY A 242 -11.72 2.29 25.21
CA GLY A 242 -12.29 1.16 25.93
C GLY A 242 -13.79 1.29 26.19
N VAL A 243 -14.50 2.02 25.33
CA VAL A 243 -15.94 2.17 25.41
C VAL A 243 -16.61 1.13 24.53
N SER A 244 -17.26 0.14 25.15
CA SER A 244 -18.07 -0.86 24.43
C SER A 244 -19.53 -0.39 24.38
N PRO A 245 -20.08 -0.17 23.19
CA PRO A 245 -21.48 0.25 23.05
C PRO A 245 -22.43 -0.86 23.50
N VAL A 246 -23.47 -0.52 24.24
CA VAL A 246 -24.55 -1.45 24.58
C VAL A 246 -25.63 -1.31 23.51
N VAL A 247 -25.82 -2.36 22.72
CA VAL A 247 -26.65 -2.33 21.52
C VAL A 247 -27.95 -3.07 21.72
N TYR A 248 -29.05 -2.45 21.30
CA TYR A 248 -30.39 -3.03 21.34
C TYR A 248 -31.05 -2.96 19.97
N ARG A 249 -31.89 -3.94 19.70
CA ARG A 249 -32.95 -3.81 18.68
C ARG A 249 -34.18 -3.25 19.38
N ALA A 250 -34.71 -2.15 18.85
CA ALA A 250 -35.99 -1.60 19.35
C ALA A 250 -37.12 -2.62 19.11
N GLY A 251 -38.00 -2.76 20.09
CA GLY A 251 -39.21 -3.54 19.93
C GLY A 251 -40.18 -2.88 18.91
N LYS A 252 -40.98 -3.67 18.22
CA LYS A 252 -42.01 -3.19 17.30
C LYS A 252 -43.35 -3.18 18.02
N GLY A 253 -43.96 -1.98 18.15
CA GLY A 253 -45.23 -1.84 18.86
C GLY A 253 -45.07 -2.08 20.37
N ASP A 254 -45.78 -3.08 20.91
CA ASP A 254 -45.74 -3.46 22.34
C ASP A 254 -44.62 -4.43 22.69
N GLU A 255 -43.77 -4.80 21.73
CA GLU A 255 -42.60 -5.66 22.00
C GLU A 255 -41.55 -4.91 22.81
N LYS A 256 -40.97 -5.62 23.79
CA LYS A 256 -39.82 -5.09 24.55
C LYS A 256 -38.56 -5.03 23.70
N PRO A 257 -37.67 -4.08 23.98
CA PRO A 257 -36.37 -4.04 23.31
C PRO A 257 -35.58 -5.31 23.62
N VAL A 258 -34.83 -5.80 22.59
CA VAL A 258 -33.98 -6.98 22.72
C VAL A 258 -32.52 -6.52 22.73
N ARG A 259 -31.78 -6.92 23.75
CA ARG A 259 -30.35 -6.68 23.82
C ARG A 259 -29.66 -7.50 22.71
N LEU A 260 -28.80 -6.85 21.97
CA LEU A 260 -27.95 -7.48 20.98
C LEU A 260 -26.56 -7.75 21.56
N VAL A 261 -26.03 -8.91 21.29
CA VAL A 261 -24.78 -9.37 21.88
C VAL A 261 -23.70 -9.26 20.85
N PRO A 262 -22.72 -8.34 21.02
CA PRO A 262 -21.64 -8.17 20.07
C PRO A 262 -20.81 -9.43 19.83
N ASN A 263 -20.91 -10.41 20.72
CA ASN A 263 -20.16 -11.66 20.70
C ASN A 263 -21.06 -12.86 21.02
N ALA A 264 -22.07 -13.06 20.18
CA ALA A 264 -23.11 -14.07 20.36
C ALA A 264 -22.57 -15.48 20.64
N MET A 265 -21.49 -15.90 19.97
CA MET A 265 -20.90 -17.22 20.15
C MET A 265 -20.26 -17.36 21.54
N THR A 266 -19.52 -16.35 21.99
CA THR A 266 -18.87 -16.39 23.32
C THR A 266 -19.89 -16.39 24.45
N GLU A 267 -20.96 -15.61 24.30
CA GLU A 267 -22.03 -15.57 25.31
C GLU A 267 -22.79 -16.91 25.36
N ALA A 268 -23.13 -17.48 24.21
CA ALA A 268 -23.76 -18.79 24.15
C ALA A 268 -22.89 -19.88 24.80
N MET A 269 -21.57 -19.85 24.58
CA MET A 269 -20.63 -20.81 25.20
C MET A 269 -20.39 -20.57 26.69
N SER A 270 -20.50 -19.34 27.17
CA SER A 270 -20.27 -18.98 28.59
C SER A 270 -21.52 -19.13 29.45
N GLY A 271 -22.67 -19.45 28.88
CA GLY A 271 -23.93 -19.55 29.58
C GLY A 271 -24.44 -18.23 30.20
N GLY A 272 -24.04 -17.09 29.59
CA GLY A 272 -24.44 -15.76 30.04
C GLY A 272 -23.68 -15.24 31.28
N ALA A 273 -22.68 -15.98 31.76
CA ALA A 273 -21.86 -15.50 32.89
C ALA A 273 -20.83 -14.48 32.40
N SER A 274 -20.97 -13.23 32.79
CA SER A 274 -19.96 -12.19 32.61
C SER A 274 -18.70 -12.51 33.44
N SER A 275 -17.78 -13.27 32.86
CA SER A 275 -16.49 -13.57 33.47
C SER A 275 -15.41 -12.65 32.92
N ALA A 276 -14.32 -12.44 33.67
CA ALA A 276 -13.14 -11.72 33.22
C ALA A 276 -12.55 -12.33 31.91
N ALA A 277 -12.86 -13.59 31.61
CA ALA A 277 -12.52 -14.26 30.37
C ALA A 277 -13.29 -13.68 29.15
N THR A 278 -14.55 -13.27 29.32
CA THR A 278 -15.37 -12.64 28.27
C THR A 278 -14.77 -11.30 27.86
N VAL A 279 -14.33 -10.49 28.83
CA VAL A 279 -13.66 -9.19 28.58
C VAL A 279 -12.34 -9.39 27.85
N SER A 280 -11.60 -10.46 28.17
CA SER A 280 -10.33 -10.79 27.50
C SER A 280 -10.54 -11.24 26.04
N MET A 281 -11.61 -11.95 25.75
CA MET A 281 -11.94 -12.38 24.37
C MET A 281 -12.48 -11.24 23.54
N GLU A 282 -13.21 -10.29 24.14
CA GLU A 282 -13.65 -9.07 23.47
C GLU A 282 -12.47 -8.21 23.01
N SER A 283 -11.41 -8.16 23.81
CA SER A 283 -10.15 -7.48 23.46
C SER A 283 -9.36 -8.19 22.34
N MET A 284 -9.66 -9.44 22.01
CA MET A 284 -9.04 -10.20 20.92
C MET A 284 -9.72 -10.00 19.55
N GLY A 285 -10.62 -9.04 19.42
CA GLY A 285 -11.22 -8.67 18.11
C GLY A 285 -12.32 -9.62 17.62
N THR A 286 -12.99 -10.31 18.52
CA THR A 286 -14.12 -11.20 18.19
C THR A 286 -15.48 -10.49 18.18
N SER A 287 -15.51 -9.19 18.52
CA SER A 287 -16.73 -8.39 18.49
C SER A 287 -17.21 -8.13 17.08
N VAL A 288 -18.52 -8.25 16.87
CA VAL A 288 -19.18 -7.90 15.60
C VAL A 288 -19.31 -6.37 15.43
N PHE A 289 -19.37 -5.60 16.53
CA PHE A 289 -19.45 -4.15 16.51
C PHE A 289 -18.08 -3.55 16.81
N ASN A 290 -17.47 -2.95 15.80
CA ASN A 290 -16.12 -2.39 15.91
C ASN A 290 -16.11 -0.91 15.49
N GLU A 291 -15.26 -0.13 16.14
CA GLU A 291 -14.99 1.24 15.71
C GLU A 291 -14.14 1.23 14.45
N MET A 292 -14.60 1.93 13.40
CA MET A 292 -13.84 2.04 12.16
C MET A 292 -12.70 3.06 12.28
N ILE A 293 -11.68 2.88 11.46
CA ILE A 293 -10.57 3.82 11.35
C ILE A 293 -11.08 5.13 10.79
N ASP A 294 -10.65 6.26 11.37
CA ASP A 294 -11.01 7.61 10.94
C ASP A 294 -10.04 8.14 9.85
N ASP A 295 -9.80 7.32 8.82
CA ASP A 295 -9.02 7.68 7.63
C ASP A 295 -9.73 7.20 6.37
N GLN A 296 -10.44 8.11 5.71
CA GLN A 296 -11.21 7.81 4.51
C GLN A 296 -10.31 7.36 3.35
N SER A 297 -9.08 7.87 3.24
CA SER A 297 -8.17 7.51 2.15
C SER A 297 -7.70 6.07 2.26
N LEU A 298 -7.45 5.61 3.48
CA LEU A 298 -7.11 4.22 3.77
C LEU A 298 -8.30 3.30 3.49
N LEU A 299 -9.49 3.68 3.94
CA LEU A 299 -10.71 2.91 3.70
C LEU A 299 -11.01 2.77 2.20
N ASP A 300 -10.96 3.87 1.44
CA ASP A 300 -11.19 3.85 -0.01
C ASP A 300 -10.11 3.05 -0.77
N SER A 301 -8.91 2.95 -0.23
CA SER A 301 -7.84 2.15 -0.83
C SER A 301 -8.02 0.64 -0.66
N GLN A 302 -8.72 0.22 0.41
CA GLN A 302 -8.84 -1.18 0.79
C GLN A 302 -10.22 -1.79 0.55
N TYR A 303 -11.27 -0.96 0.41
CA TYR A 303 -12.66 -1.43 0.34
C TYR A 303 -13.42 -0.86 -0.85
N ASP A 304 -14.30 -1.70 -1.41
CA ASP A 304 -15.32 -1.30 -2.35
C ASP A 304 -16.66 -1.13 -1.62
N VAL A 305 -17.34 -0.01 -1.83
CA VAL A 305 -18.73 0.17 -1.40
C VAL A 305 -19.65 -0.56 -2.39
N VAL A 306 -20.25 -1.67 -1.95
CA VAL A 306 -21.12 -2.49 -2.82
C VAL A 306 -22.57 -2.07 -2.77
N ALA A 307 -23.00 -1.39 -1.67
CA ALA A 307 -24.32 -0.78 -1.56
C ALA A 307 -24.26 0.42 -0.59
N GLY A 308 -25.08 1.45 -0.82
CA GLY A 308 -25.16 2.64 0.03
C GLY A 308 -23.91 3.54 -0.04
N HIS A 309 -23.42 4.01 1.10
CA HIS A 309 -22.29 4.93 1.21
C HIS A 309 -21.54 4.74 2.55
N TRP A 310 -20.35 5.32 2.67
CA TRP A 310 -19.62 5.38 3.94
C TRP A 310 -20.37 6.23 4.98
N PRO A 311 -20.29 5.88 6.30
CA PRO A 311 -20.86 6.68 7.37
C PRO A 311 -20.23 8.07 7.44
N THR A 312 -21.05 9.08 7.68
CA THR A 312 -20.62 10.48 7.82
C THR A 312 -20.99 11.09 9.17
N SER A 313 -21.74 10.37 9.99
CA SER A 313 -22.22 10.84 11.29
C SER A 313 -22.19 9.75 12.36
N ALA A 314 -22.35 10.16 13.63
CA ALA A 314 -22.46 9.24 14.76
C ALA A 314 -23.64 8.25 14.67
N ASN A 315 -24.66 8.59 13.90
CA ASN A 315 -25.88 7.80 13.72
C ASN A 315 -25.81 6.79 12.59
N GLU A 316 -24.62 6.61 11.99
CA GLU A 316 -24.41 5.79 10.82
C GLU A 316 -23.33 4.75 11.05
N ALA A 317 -23.54 3.56 10.47
CA ALA A 317 -22.60 2.46 10.47
C ALA A 317 -22.58 1.77 9.11
N VAL A 318 -21.56 0.97 8.84
CA VAL A 318 -21.49 0.11 7.65
C VAL A 318 -21.40 -1.35 8.05
N MET A 319 -21.95 -2.21 7.19
CA MET A 319 -21.69 -3.65 7.24
C MET A 319 -20.44 -3.97 6.45
N VAL A 320 -19.48 -4.61 7.10
CA VAL A 320 -18.22 -5.06 6.49
C VAL A 320 -18.33 -6.54 6.17
N LEU A 321 -18.27 -6.88 4.89
CA LEU A 321 -18.27 -8.25 4.42
C LEU A 321 -16.87 -8.87 4.50
N SER A 322 -16.81 -10.19 4.46
CA SER A 322 -15.53 -10.89 4.30
C SER A 322 -14.92 -10.62 2.92
N SER A 323 -13.67 -11.02 2.71
CA SER A 323 -13.00 -10.94 1.39
C SER A 323 -13.73 -11.73 0.29
N ARG A 324 -14.57 -12.70 0.66
CA ARG A 324 -15.42 -13.46 -0.26
C ARG A 324 -16.77 -12.78 -0.56
N GLY A 325 -17.03 -11.61 0.03
CA GLY A 325 -18.31 -10.93 -0.08
C GLY A 325 -19.45 -11.62 0.71
N THR A 326 -19.11 -12.34 1.77
CA THR A 326 -20.09 -13.05 2.62
C THR A 326 -20.17 -12.44 4.01
N VAL A 327 -21.30 -12.61 4.67
CA VAL A 327 -21.50 -12.34 6.09
C VAL A 327 -21.60 -13.68 6.84
N GLY A 328 -21.02 -13.77 8.02
CA GLY A 328 -21.16 -14.96 8.87
C GLY A 328 -22.51 -14.98 9.59
N ASP A 329 -23.06 -16.18 9.82
CA ASP A 329 -24.27 -16.41 10.60
C ASP A 329 -24.17 -15.85 12.02
N TYR A 330 -23.02 -15.97 12.68
CA TYR A 330 -22.77 -15.36 14.00
C TYR A 330 -22.96 -13.82 13.97
N THR A 331 -22.66 -13.16 12.85
CA THR A 331 -22.94 -11.75 12.67
C THR A 331 -24.45 -11.49 12.63
N LEU A 332 -25.19 -12.33 11.92
CA LEU A 332 -26.64 -12.25 11.81
C LEU A 332 -27.33 -12.47 13.15
N TYR A 333 -26.85 -13.40 13.98
CA TYR A 333 -27.30 -13.55 15.36
C TYR A 333 -26.97 -12.31 16.21
N SER A 334 -25.75 -11.79 16.10
CA SER A 334 -25.29 -10.63 16.88
C SER A 334 -26.05 -9.34 16.54
N ILE A 335 -26.55 -9.16 15.30
CA ILE A 335 -27.37 -8.02 14.90
C ILE A 335 -28.88 -8.26 15.06
N GLY A 336 -29.26 -9.46 15.51
CA GLY A 336 -30.66 -9.84 15.71
C GLY A 336 -31.44 -10.09 14.42
N ALA A 337 -30.75 -10.37 13.30
CA ALA A 337 -31.37 -10.85 12.07
C ALA A 337 -31.79 -12.33 12.17
N LEU A 338 -31.07 -13.10 13.00
CA LEU A 338 -31.43 -14.44 13.44
C LEU A 338 -31.73 -14.44 14.94
N ASP A 339 -32.52 -15.42 15.43
CA ASP A 339 -32.88 -15.51 16.83
C ASP A 339 -31.73 -16.11 17.65
N ILE A 340 -31.22 -15.34 18.62
CA ILE A 340 -30.13 -15.79 19.52
C ILE A 340 -30.53 -17.02 20.34
N ASN A 341 -31.80 -17.27 20.60
CA ASN A 341 -32.25 -18.45 21.32
C ASN A 341 -31.98 -19.74 20.52
N GLU A 342 -32.11 -19.69 19.20
CA GLU A 342 -31.75 -20.83 18.32
C GLU A 342 -30.27 -21.17 18.44
N LEU A 343 -29.38 -20.16 18.49
CA LEU A 343 -27.96 -20.37 18.73
C LEU A 343 -27.68 -20.97 20.10
N ASN A 344 -28.33 -20.47 21.15
CA ASN A 344 -28.19 -20.99 22.51
C ASN A 344 -28.66 -22.45 22.61
N ASP A 345 -29.77 -22.79 21.99
CA ASP A 345 -30.30 -24.16 21.95
C ASP A 345 -29.36 -25.12 21.18
N LEU A 346 -28.80 -24.62 20.08
CA LEU A 346 -27.80 -25.36 19.29
C LEU A 346 -26.54 -25.65 20.11
N VAL A 347 -25.98 -24.64 20.78
CA VAL A 347 -24.79 -24.78 21.63
C VAL A 347 -25.07 -25.72 22.80
N ASN A 348 -26.18 -25.56 23.50
CA ASN A 348 -26.59 -26.43 24.60
C ASN A 348 -26.77 -27.88 24.14
N SER A 349 -27.41 -28.10 22.99
CA SER A 349 -27.57 -29.40 22.39
C SER A 349 -26.23 -30.02 22.03
N ALA A 350 -25.30 -29.26 21.44
CA ALA A 350 -23.96 -29.74 21.12
C ALA A 350 -23.14 -30.11 22.35
N MET A 351 -23.32 -29.41 23.47
CA MET A 351 -22.63 -29.72 24.73
C MET A 351 -23.20 -30.93 25.47
N THR A 352 -24.49 -31.27 25.25
CA THR A 352 -25.19 -32.33 25.95
C THR A 352 -25.41 -33.60 25.12
N ALA A 353 -25.23 -33.53 23.80
CA ALA A 353 -25.53 -34.63 22.90
C ALA A 353 -24.41 -35.66 22.79
N ASP A 354 -24.73 -36.90 23.04
CA ASP A 354 -23.85 -38.07 22.84
C ASP A 354 -23.86 -38.59 21.38
N GLY A 355 -24.23 -37.76 20.44
CA GLY A 355 -24.23 -38.01 19.00
C GLY A 355 -25.22 -37.17 18.21
N GLY A 356 -24.68 -36.35 17.36
CA GLY A 356 -25.37 -35.64 16.26
C GLY A 356 -26.44 -34.64 16.68
N VAL A 357 -26.09 -33.36 16.58
CA VAL A 357 -27.04 -32.23 16.74
C VAL A 357 -27.77 -32.03 15.41
N GLU A 358 -29.10 -31.99 15.41
CA GLU A 358 -29.86 -31.48 14.26
C GLU A 358 -29.56 -29.99 14.10
N THR A 359 -28.88 -29.64 13.02
CA THR A 359 -28.62 -28.23 12.70
C THR A 359 -29.88 -27.63 12.06
N PRO A 360 -30.38 -26.48 12.55
CA PRO A 360 -31.48 -25.79 11.92
C PRO A 360 -31.14 -25.39 10.48
N GLU A 361 -32.10 -25.44 9.58
CA GLU A 361 -31.98 -24.85 8.26
C GLU A 361 -32.00 -23.31 8.43
N ILE A 362 -30.81 -22.70 8.47
CA ILE A 362 -30.66 -21.27 8.49
C ILE A 362 -30.96 -20.74 7.09
N GLY A 363 -31.86 -19.77 6.98
CA GLY A 363 -32.11 -19.06 5.70
C GLY A 363 -30.78 -18.52 5.17
N THR A 364 -30.43 -18.90 3.94
CA THR A 364 -29.12 -18.60 3.34
C THR A 364 -29.06 -17.26 2.61
N GLU A 365 -30.13 -16.49 2.62
CA GLU A 365 -30.23 -15.24 1.87
C GLU A 365 -30.39 -14.04 2.84
N PHE A 366 -29.39 -13.19 2.89
CA PHE A 366 -29.43 -11.87 3.52
C PHE A 366 -29.02 -10.85 2.46
N THR A 367 -29.94 -9.96 2.11
CA THR A 367 -29.77 -9.02 1.00
C THR A 367 -29.13 -7.71 1.45
N TYR A 368 -28.62 -6.92 0.50
CA TYR A 368 -28.15 -5.56 0.79
C TYR A 368 -29.27 -4.66 1.32
N ASP A 369 -30.51 -4.87 0.87
CA ASP A 369 -31.67 -4.10 1.36
C ASP A 369 -31.99 -4.46 2.81
N ASP A 370 -31.85 -5.71 3.21
CA ASP A 370 -31.98 -6.15 4.60
C ASP A 370 -30.92 -5.46 5.48
N ALA A 371 -29.67 -5.45 5.01
CA ALA A 371 -28.58 -4.77 5.70
C ALA A 371 -28.87 -3.27 5.87
N LEU A 372 -29.24 -2.56 4.79
CA LEU A 372 -29.51 -1.13 4.79
C LEU A 372 -30.78 -0.74 5.57
N SER A 373 -31.70 -1.68 5.78
CA SER A 373 -32.90 -1.48 6.61
C SER A 373 -32.66 -1.72 8.11
N THR A 374 -31.49 -2.27 8.46
CA THR A 374 -31.14 -2.60 9.86
C THR A 374 -30.83 -1.34 10.66
N THR A 375 -31.47 -1.23 11.82
CA THR A 375 -31.30 -0.12 12.75
C THR A 375 -31.08 -0.62 14.17
N PHE A 376 -30.29 0.11 14.92
CA PHE A 376 -29.94 -0.19 16.29
C PHE A 376 -30.29 0.98 17.21
N LYS A 377 -30.53 0.68 18.47
CA LYS A 377 -30.48 1.63 19.58
C LYS A 377 -29.20 1.40 20.37
N VAL A 378 -28.35 2.41 20.43
CA VAL A 378 -27.06 2.32 21.09
C VAL A 378 -27.08 3.17 22.34
N LEU A 379 -26.62 2.57 23.44
CA LEU A 379 -26.58 3.16 24.75
C LEU A 379 -25.14 3.22 25.26
N SER A 380 -24.86 4.19 26.13
CA SER A 380 -23.64 4.17 26.93
C SER A 380 -23.71 3.03 27.94
N PRO A 381 -22.60 2.37 28.27
CA PRO A 381 -22.56 1.41 29.37
C PRO A 381 -23.15 1.95 30.69
N ALA A 382 -22.98 3.24 30.95
CA ALA A 382 -23.55 3.90 32.13
C ALA A 382 -25.09 3.89 32.19
N ASP A 383 -25.78 3.77 31.05
CA ASP A 383 -27.24 3.71 30.99
C ASP A 383 -27.81 2.38 31.49
N ALA A 384 -27.01 1.31 31.52
CA ALA A 384 -27.42 -0.02 31.96
C ALA A 384 -27.48 -0.15 33.49
N TYR A 385 -26.98 0.84 34.21
CA TYR A 385 -26.96 0.79 35.67
C TYR A 385 -28.19 1.46 36.29
N ARG A 386 -28.72 0.82 37.35
CA ARG A 386 -29.80 1.32 38.16
C ARG A 386 -29.34 1.51 39.63
N LYS A 387 -29.65 2.70 40.19
CA LYS A 387 -29.38 2.96 41.59
C LYS A 387 -30.49 2.34 42.49
N ASN A 388 -30.07 1.64 43.52
CA ASN A 388 -30.96 1.21 44.57
C ASN A 388 -31.16 2.38 45.54
N GLU A 389 -32.39 2.87 45.65
CA GLU A 389 -32.73 4.03 46.48
C GLU A 389 -32.50 3.81 47.98
N GLU A 390 -32.55 2.54 48.48
CA GLU A 390 -32.38 2.23 49.91
C GLU A 390 -30.92 2.13 50.29
N THR A 391 -30.11 1.50 49.42
CA THR A 391 -28.68 1.23 49.73
C THR A 391 -27.74 2.27 49.10
N GLY A 392 -28.19 3.02 48.10
CA GLY A 392 -27.40 3.94 47.36
C GLY A 392 -26.44 3.26 46.34
N ILE A 393 -26.46 1.93 46.26
CA ILE A 393 -25.56 1.13 45.41
C ILE A 393 -26.11 1.06 43.99
N TRP A 394 -25.18 1.13 43.01
CA TRP A 394 -25.48 0.94 41.59
C TRP A 394 -25.36 -0.51 41.21
N THR A 395 -26.36 -1.02 40.47
CA THR A 395 -26.40 -2.41 39.98
C THR A 395 -26.57 -2.42 38.47
N ASP A 396 -25.81 -3.28 37.82
CA ASP A 396 -25.88 -3.51 36.37
C ASP A 396 -27.18 -4.26 36.01
N MET A 397 -27.95 -3.72 35.06
CA MET A 397 -29.28 -4.21 34.70
C MET A 397 -29.48 -4.28 33.17
N PRO A 398 -28.51 -4.69 32.39
CA PRO A 398 -28.61 -4.64 30.92
C PRO A 398 -29.64 -5.60 30.34
N ASP A 399 -29.99 -6.66 31.07
CA ASP A 399 -30.93 -7.69 30.65
C ASP A 399 -32.33 -7.51 31.24
N ASP A 400 -32.53 -6.49 32.11
CA ASP A 400 -33.88 -6.12 32.59
C ASP A 400 -34.61 -5.32 31.51
N ALA A 401 -35.37 -6.03 30.68
CA ALA A 401 -36.10 -5.43 29.55
C ALA A 401 -37.12 -4.36 29.96
N ASP A 402 -37.72 -4.46 31.18
CA ASP A 402 -38.63 -3.47 31.71
C ASP A 402 -37.94 -2.14 32.06
N PHE A 403 -36.80 -2.26 32.77
CA PHE A 403 -35.94 -1.13 33.10
C PHE A 403 -35.37 -0.48 31.85
N MET A 404 -34.86 -1.32 30.92
CA MET A 404 -34.21 -0.83 29.71
C MET A 404 -35.15 -0.23 28.68
N THR A 405 -36.48 -0.49 28.73
CA THR A 405 -37.43 0.04 27.74
C THR A 405 -37.35 1.57 27.59
N ALA A 406 -37.34 2.30 28.70
CA ALA A 406 -37.26 3.76 28.69
C ALA A 406 -35.87 4.25 28.24
N LYS A 407 -34.80 3.54 28.68
CA LYS A 407 -33.41 3.85 28.31
C LYS A 407 -33.17 3.65 26.84
N VAL A 408 -33.67 2.54 26.26
CA VAL A 408 -33.54 2.23 24.84
C VAL A 408 -34.33 3.24 24.00
N ALA A 409 -35.48 3.68 24.43
CA ALA A 409 -36.23 4.71 23.73
C ALA A 409 -35.43 6.03 23.58
N ASP A 410 -34.66 6.39 24.62
CA ASP A 410 -33.75 7.56 24.63
C ASP A 410 -32.33 7.25 24.04
N GLY A 411 -32.11 6.04 23.59
CA GLY A 411 -30.82 5.61 23.00
C GLY A 411 -30.54 6.28 21.65
N ILE A 412 -29.27 6.29 21.27
CA ILE A 412 -28.81 6.82 19.98
C ILE A 412 -29.30 5.90 18.88
N ASP A 413 -29.99 6.44 17.89
CA ASP A 413 -30.36 5.71 16.69
C ASP A 413 -29.13 5.55 15.80
N VAL A 414 -28.75 4.31 15.48
CA VAL A 414 -27.69 3.99 14.53
C VAL A 414 -28.26 3.10 13.43
N ARG A 415 -28.04 3.47 12.18
CA ARG A 415 -28.50 2.71 11.02
C ARG A 415 -27.32 2.28 10.15
N ILE A 416 -27.46 1.15 9.49
CA ILE A 416 -26.52 0.73 8.46
C ILE A 416 -26.82 1.52 7.19
N VAL A 417 -25.86 2.33 6.74
CA VAL A 417 -26.01 3.19 5.54
C VAL A 417 -25.22 2.68 4.35
N GLY A 418 -24.37 1.68 4.55
CA GLY A 418 -23.59 1.10 3.49
C GLY A 418 -23.17 -0.34 3.77
N VAL A 419 -22.84 -1.04 2.71
CA VAL A 419 -22.22 -2.37 2.74
C VAL A 419 -20.92 -2.28 1.99
N VAL A 420 -19.83 -2.71 2.62
CA VAL A 420 -18.48 -2.64 2.07
C VAL A 420 -17.82 -4.02 2.09
N ARG A 421 -16.93 -4.24 1.15
CA ARG A 421 -16.10 -5.46 1.11
C ARG A 421 -14.65 -5.09 0.79
N PRO A 422 -13.65 -5.88 1.25
CA PRO A 422 -12.29 -5.71 0.80
C PRO A 422 -12.19 -5.81 -0.72
N ASN A 423 -11.45 -4.89 -1.36
CA ASN A 423 -11.25 -4.93 -2.81
C ASN A 423 -10.27 -6.05 -3.21
N GLU A 424 -10.28 -6.45 -4.48
CA GLU A 424 -9.45 -7.56 -4.98
C GLU A 424 -7.94 -7.28 -4.90
N THR A 425 -7.55 -6.04 -4.76
CA THR A 425 -6.14 -5.62 -4.70
C THR A 425 -5.62 -5.40 -3.29
N ALA A 426 -6.50 -5.42 -2.28
CA ALA A 426 -6.12 -5.33 -0.88
C ALA A 426 -5.57 -6.69 -0.41
N ASN A 427 -4.30 -6.74 -0.04
CA ASN A 427 -3.69 -7.95 0.52
C ASN A 427 -4.07 -8.15 1.99
N ALA A 428 -4.57 -7.10 2.62
CA ALA A 428 -4.99 -7.08 4.01
C ALA A 428 -6.12 -6.06 4.20
N SER A 429 -6.95 -6.26 5.21
CA SER A 429 -8.10 -5.41 5.51
C SER A 429 -8.00 -4.84 6.93
N ALA A 430 -8.15 -3.53 7.04
CA ALA A 430 -8.07 -2.81 8.31
C ALA A 430 -9.34 -2.95 9.17
N LEU A 431 -10.49 -3.29 8.56
CA LEU A 431 -11.75 -3.52 9.28
C LEU A 431 -12.03 -5.01 9.41
N THR A 432 -12.48 -5.41 10.58
CA THR A 432 -12.98 -6.76 10.83
C THR A 432 -14.39 -6.92 10.23
N PRO A 433 -14.73 -8.08 9.60
CA PRO A 433 -16.09 -8.34 9.15
C PRO A 433 -17.11 -8.22 10.29
N GLY A 434 -18.21 -7.51 10.02
CA GLY A 434 -19.23 -7.18 11.04
C GLY A 434 -19.84 -5.82 10.81
N ILE A 435 -20.11 -5.08 11.87
CA ILE A 435 -20.64 -3.72 11.83
C ILE A 435 -19.55 -2.74 12.28
N ALA A 436 -19.20 -1.82 11.40
CA ALA A 436 -18.23 -0.77 11.70
C ALA A 436 -18.94 0.57 11.92
N TYR A 437 -18.73 1.17 13.09
CA TYR A 437 -19.32 2.45 13.48
C TYR A 437 -18.24 3.54 13.59
N THR A 438 -18.67 4.80 13.55
CA THR A 438 -17.74 5.94 13.51
C THR A 438 -17.17 6.28 14.88
N HIS A 439 -15.96 6.85 14.90
CA HIS A 439 -15.37 7.45 16.11
C HIS A 439 -16.27 8.53 16.75
N ALA A 440 -17.10 9.20 15.92
CA ALA A 440 -18.07 10.17 16.42
C ALA A 440 -19.13 9.55 17.36
N LEU A 441 -19.52 8.28 17.13
CA LEU A 441 -20.41 7.55 18.05
C LEU A 441 -19.72 7.29 19.38
N THR A 442 -18.47 6.85 19.37
CA THR A 442 -17.68 6.64 20.61
C THR A 442 -17.61 7.91 21.45
N ARG A 443 -17.32 9.05 20.82
CA ARG A 443 -17.31 10.34 21.53
C ARG A 443 -18.67 10.71 22.13
N GLN A 444 -19.74 10.48 21.38
CA GLN A 444 -21.10 10.76 21.88
C GLN A 444 -21.47 9.85 23.08
N LEU A 445 -21.04 8.57 23.03
CA LEU A 445 -21.21 7.65 24.16
C LEU A 445 -20.40 8.07 25.38
N MET A 446 -19.18 8.54 25.18
CA MET A 446 -18.33 9.06 26.27
C MET A 446 -18.94 10.31 26.91
N GLU A 447 -19.43 11.24 26.12
CA GLU A 447 -20.11 12.45 26.62
C GLU A 447 -21.38 12.09 27.40
N ARG A 448 -22.15 11.12 26.91
CA ARG A 448 -23.34 10.60 27.61
C ARG A 448 -22.96 9.92 28.91
N ALA A 449 -21.92 9.10 28.92
CA ALA A 449 -21.39 8.47 30.13
C ALA A 449 -20.90 9.50 31.15
N ALA A 450 -20.12 10.47 30.70
CA ALA A 450 -19.59 11.52 31.58
C ALA A 450 -20.69 12.34 32.24
N ASN A 451 -21.82 12.55 31.59
CA ASN A 451 -22.97 13.28 32.12
C ASN A 451 -23.96 12.39 32.91
N SER A 452 -23.70 11.06 32.98
CA SER A 452 -24.58 10.16 33.70
C SER A 452 -24.45 10.33 35.23
N GLN A 453 -25.53 10.06 35.94
CA GLN A 453 -25.55 10.20 37.41
C GLN A 453 -24.53 9.29 38.08
N ILE A 454 -24.35 8.05 37.65
CA ILE A 454 -23.39 7.11 38.22
C ILE A 454 -21.95 7.64 38.12
N VAL A 455 -21.56 8.18 36.98
CA VAL A 455 -20.22 8.74 36.77
C VAL A 455 -20.03 10.00 37.59
N GLN A 456 -21.03 10.87 37.65
CA GLN A 456 -20.98 12.09 38.45
C GLN A 456 -20.89 11.79 39.95
N GLU A 457 -21.60 10.77 40.45
CA GLU A 457 -21.49 10.32 41.83
C GLU A 457 -20.12 9.73 42.14
N GLN A 458 -19.55 8.91 41.25
CA GLN A 458 -18.20 8.38 41.40
C GLN A 458 -17.14 9.49 41.42
N LEU A 459 -17.28 10.50 40.56
CA LEU A 459 -16.36 11.64 40.54
C LEU A 459 -16.47 12.53 41.75
N ALA A 460 -17.68 12.65 42.33
CA ALA A 460 -17.91 13.39 43.58
C ALA A 460 -17.31 12.71 44.80
N HIS A 461 -17.22 11.38 44.77
CA HIS A 461 -16.70 10.54 45.84
C HIS A 461 -15.62 9.57 45.32
N PRO A 462 -14.46 10.09 44.91
CA PRO A 462 -13.45 9.28 44.25
C PRO A 462 -12.81 8.19 45.10
N GLU A 463 -12.99 8.28 46.45
CA GLU A 463 -12.53 7.29 47.40
C GLU A 463 -13.49 6.12 47.62
N MET A 464 -14.75 6.25 47.20
CA MET A 464 -15.79 5.24 47.36
C MET A 464 -16.11 4.55 46.04
N ASP A 465 -16.32 3.25 46.09
CA ASP A 465 -16.82 2.47 44.96
C ASP A 465 -18.36 2.49 44.96
N VAL A 466 -18.94 3.07 43.94
CA VAL A 466 -20.41 3.20 43.79
C VAL A 466 -21.13 1.86 43.61
N PHE A 467 -20.42 0.80 43.27
CA PHE A 467 -20.99 -0.55 43.10
C PHE A 467 -21.09 -1.33 44.40
N THR A 468 -20.22 -1.04 45.37
CA THR A 468 -20.19 -1.73 46.65
C THR A 468 -20.54 -0.85 47.84
N GLY A 469 -20.46 0.48 47.66
CA GLY A 469 -20.65 1.46 48.74
C GLY A 469 -19.52 1.44 49.76
N LYS A 470 -18.38 0.78 49.48
CA LYS A 470 -17.21 0.72 50.32
C LYS A 470 -16.10 1.62 49.76
N THR A 471 -15.16 1.96 50.63
CA THR A 471 -13.95 2.64 50.17
C THR A 471 -13.03 1.68 49.45
N PHE A 472 -12.24 2.19 48.46
CA PHE A 472 -11.25 1.37 47.76
C PHE A 472 -10.20 0.78 48.71
N ASP A 473 -9.88 1.47 49.82
CA ASP A 473 -8.96 0.96 50.86
C ASP A 473 -9.57 -0.24 51.62
N GLU A 474 -10.87 -0.20 51.92
CA GLU A 474 -11.58 -1.34 52.54
C GLU A 474 -11.60 -2.55 51.59
N LEU A 475 -11.90 -2.34 50.30
CA LEU A 475 -11.90 -3.40 49.28
C LEU A 475 -10.51 -4.03 49.12
N GLN A 476 -9.45 -3.23 49.13
CA GLN A 476 -8.08 -3.75 49.11
C GLN A 476 -7.72 -4.51 50.37
N GLY A 477 -8.24 -4.07 51.51
CA GLY A 477 -8.07 -4.76 52.80
C GLY A 477 -8.74 -6.14 52.81
N GLU A 478 -9.95 -6.24 52.29
CA GLU A 478 -10.71 -7.49 52.17
C GLU A 478 -10.04 -8.46 51.17
N ALA A 479 -9.56 -7.96 50.02
CA ALA A 479 -8.84 -8.77 49.06
C ALA A 479 -7.53 -9.36 49.62
N LYS A 480 -6.84 -8.65 50.51
CA LYS A 480 -5.63 -9.15 51.20
C LYS A 480 -5.93 -10.15 52.30
N GLN A 481 -7.15 -10.18 52.87
CA GLN A 481 -7.57 -11.11 53.91
C GLN A 481 -8.17 -12.41 53.37
N GLY A 482 -8.56 -12.41 52.12
CA GLY A 482 -9.17 -13.57 51.42
C GLY A 482 -8.16 -14.52 50.76
N VAL A 483 -6.85 -14.35 50.96
CA VAL A 483 -5.77 -15.22 50.43
C VAL A 483 -5.28 -16.17 51.50
#